data_4b9395bdc4cb8bf5eddcab66f79721f1
#
_entry.id   4b9395bdc4cb8bf5eddcab66f79721f1
#
_cell.length_a   1.000
_cell.length_b   1.000
_cell.length_c   1.000
_cell.angle_alpha   90.00
_cell.angle_beta   90.00
_cell.angle_gamma   90.00
#
_symmetry.space_group_name_H-M   'P 1'
#
loop_
_entity.id
_entity.type
_entity.pdbx_description
1 polymer ?
#
loop_
_entity_poly.entity_id
_entity_poly.type
_entity_poly.pdbx_seq_one_letter_code
_entity_poly.pdbx_strand_id
1 'polypeptide(L)'
;MLLLCVSVSKIQGGPFAGLEVAAIVPCYNEEVAVGEVIEGLKAAVDGITVYVYDNNSTDRTAEVAAQAGAIVRTEPRKGKGNVVRRAFGDIDADVYLMIDGDATYEAAAAGLMIETLLSGPYDHVLGVRTDDPEASAYRAGHALGNRMFNKLIGRLFGEPVTDMLSGYRVFSRRFVKSFPALSREFEIETELTVHAVNLRIPQVEVPVGFKDRPAGSESKLRTYHDGFRILRLITSLLQYERPLAFFSAVGAFFAAVSVALGIPLLVTYLHTNEVPRLPTAVLATGLALIAILSLVVGLILNGVLRQRQEAARLAYLTYPPVLPPAQTALELAALDRVQR
;
A
#
# COMPACT_ATOMS: atom_id res chain seq x y z
N MET A 1 7.42 18.13 -22.35
CA MET A 1 6.35 17.20 -22.75
C MET A 1 5.29 17.27 -21.65
N LEU A 2 4.25 18.07 -21.87
CA LEU A 2 3.11 18.19 -20.94
C LEU A 2 2.49 16.80 -20.80
N LEU A 3 2.58 16.21 -19.61
CA LEU A 3 1.75 15.09 -19.21
C LEU A 3 0.30 15.60 -19.22
N LEU A 4 -0.42 15.29 -20.30
CA LEU A 4 -1.87 15.49 -20.35
C LEU A 4 -2.47 14.50 -19.34
N CYS A 5 -2.71 14.96 -18.12
CA CYS A 5 -3.64 14.28 -17.22
C CYS A 5 -4.96 14.14 -17.98
N VAL A 6 -5.42 12.93 -18.20
CA VAL A 6 -6.73 12.69 -18.85
C VAL A 6 -7.79 12.94 -17.80
N SER A 7 -8.57 14.00 -18.02
CA SER A 7 -9.73 14.26 -17.19
C SER A 7 -10.75 13.13 -17.36
N VAL A 8 -11.22 12.60 -16.26
CA VAL A 8 -12.28 11.58 -16.22
C VAL A 8 -13.61 12.26 -16.44
N SER A 9 -14.52 11.62 -17.16
CA SER A 9 -15.86 12.18 -17.37
C SER A 9 -16.67 12.13 -16.08
N LYS A 10 -17.41 13.22 -15.79
CA LYS A 10 -18.33 13.24 -14.67
C LYS A 10 -19.52 12.33 -14.90
N ILE A 11 -19.88 11.59 -13.87
CA ILE A 11 -21.09 10.75 -13.86
C ILE A 11 -22.32 11.64 -14.01
N GLN A 12 -23.22 11.28 -14.94
CA GLN A 12 -24.37 12.14 -15.29
C GLN A 12 -25.63 11.87 -14.44
N GLY A 13 -25.69 10.75 -13.73
CA GLY A 13 -26.89 10.36 -12.98
C GLY A 13 -26.57 9.44 -11.79
N GLY A 14 -27.60 9.11 -11.03
CA GLY A 14 -27.47 8.21 -9.89
C GLY A 14 -26.81 8.85 -8.64
N PRO A 15 -26.42 8.01 -7.66
CA PRO A 15 -25.91 8.48 -6.37
C PRO A 15 -24.56 9.20 -6.46
N PHE A 16 -23.84 9.01 -7.57
CA PHE A 16 -22.49 9.59 -7.77
C PHE A 16 -22.49 10.73 -8.80
N ALA A 17 -23.65 11.26 -9.16
CA ALA A 17 -23.79 12.32 -10.16
C ALA A 17 -22.89 13.55 -9.84
N GLY A 18 -22.16 14.02 -10.85
CA GLY A 18 -21.24 15.15 -10.74
C GLY A 18 -19.83 14.80 -10.30
N LEU A 19 -19.56 13.55 -9.86
CA LEU A 19 -18.23 13.07 -9.49
C LEU A 19 -17.50 12.45 -10.70
N GLU A 20 -16.19 12.57 -10.69
CA GLU A 20 -15.27 11.88 -11.58
C GLU A 20 -14.76 10.62 -10.88
N VAL A 21 -15.28 9.43 -11.30
CA VAL A 21 -14.93 8.14 -10.70
C VAL A 21 -14.13 7.31 -11.69
N ALA A 22 -12.91 6.92 -11.30
CA ALA A 22 -12.01 6.10 -12.10
C ALA A 22 -11.73 4.76 -11.43
N ALA A 23 -11.96 3.66 -12.15
CA ALA A 23 -11.47 2.34 -11.75
C ALA A 23 -10.11 2.06 -12.40
N ILE A 24 -9.16 1.56 -11.62
CA ILE A 24 -7.83 1.14 -12.03
C ILE A 24 -7.75 -0.37 -11.89
N VAL A 25 -7.51 -1.06 -13.00
CA VAL A 25 -7.43 -2.52 -13.07
C VAL A 25 -6.04 -2.91 -13.58
N PRO A 26 -5.09 -3.23 -12.68
CA PRO A 26 -3.79 -3.77 -13.06
C PRO A 26 -3.96 -5.18 -13.63
N CYS A 27 -3.44 -5.44 -14.84
CA CYS A 27 -3.56 -6.74 -15.51
C CYS A 27 -2.20 -7.27 -15.97
N TYR A 28 -2.01 -8.58 -15.83
CA TYR A 28 -0.91 -9.33 -16.45
C TYR A 28 -1.35 -10.75 -16.75
N ASN A 29 -1.64 -11.07 -18.02
CA ASN A 29 -2.17 -12.34 -18.49
C ASN A 29 -3.48 -12.72 -17.78
N GLU A 30 -4.51 -11.91 -18.00
CA GLU A 30 -5.85 -12.07 -17.42
C GLU A 30 -6.96 -12.04 -18.50
N GLU A 31 -6.67 -12.54 -19.73
CA GLU A 31 -7.61 -12.52 -20.85
C GLU A 31 -8.95 -13.19 -20.54
N VAL A 32 -8.93 -14.20 -19.66
CA VAL A 32 -10.12 -14.97 -19.26
C VAL A 32 -11.03 -14.19 -18.30
N ALA A 33 -10.45 -13.32 -17.47
CA ALA A 33 -11.12 -12.72 -16.32
C ALA A 33 -11.42 -11.23 -16.46
N VAL A 34 -10.56 -10.48 -17.18
CA VAL A 34 -10.62 -9.02 -17.23
C VAL A 34 -11.94 -8.47 -17.77
N GLY A 35 -12.58 -9.18 -18.71
CA GLY A 35 -13.89 -8.79 -19.27
C GLY A 35 -14.99 -8.79 -18.21
N GLU A 36 -15.07 -9.87 -17.39
CA GLU A 36 -16.03 -9.98 -16.28
C GLU A 36 -15.84 -8.85 -15.25
N VAL A 37 -14.60 -8.52 -14.92
CA VAL A 37 -14.32 -7.42 -13.97
C VAL A 37 -14.81 -6.09 -14.51
N ILE A 38 -14.55 -5.78 -15.80
CA ILE A 38 -14.95 -4.51 -16.41
C ILE A 38 -16.48 -4.39 -16.48
N GLU A 39 -17.16 -5.45 -16.93
CA GLU A 39 -18.63 -5.48 -17.01
C GLU A 39 -19.26 -5.35 -15.62
N GLY A 40 -18.73 -6.06 -14.63
CA GLY A 40 -19.18 -5.99 -13.25
C GLY A 40 -19.04 -4.59 -12.65
N LEU A 41 -17.92 -3.90 -12.89
CA LEU A 41 -17.69 -2.52 -12.44
C LEU A 41 -18.69 -1.54 -13.09
N LYS A 42 -18.92 -1.66 -14.38
CA LYS A 42 -19.88 -0.81 -15.12
C LYS A 42 -21.32 -1.06 -14.69
N ALA A 43 -21.67 -2.30 -14.36
CA ALA A 43 -22.98 -2.65 -13.83
C ALA A 43 -23.19 -2.13 -12.40
N ALA A 44 -22.15 -2.12 -11.58
CA ALA A 44 -22.20 -1.65 -10.20
C ALA A 44 -22.21 -0.12 -10.07
N VAL A 45 -21.53 0.58 -10.98
CA VAL A 45 -21.40 2.04 -10.96
C VAL A 45 -21.61 2.60 -12.35
N ASP A 46 -22.82 3.07 -12.63
CA ASP A 46 -23.17 3.68 -13.92
C ASP A 46 -22.31 4.92 -14.17
N GLY A 47 -21.69 4.97 -15.35
CA GLY A 47 -20.82 6.07 -15.76
C GLY A 47 -19.39 6.02 -15.21
N ILE A 48 -18.98 4.96 -14.53
CA ILE A 48 -17.57 4.78 -14.11
C ILE A 48 -16.65 4.69 -15.33
N THR A 49 -15.50 5.36 -15.24
CA THR A 49 -14.44 5.23 -16.26
C THR A 49 -13.45 4.14 -15.82
N VAL A 50 -13.39 3.04 -16.58
CA VAL A 50 -12.51 1.91 -16.27
C VAL A 50 -11.21 2.03 -17.05
N TYR A 51 -10.09 2.08 -16.36
CA TYR A 51 -8.73 2.03 -16.90
C TYR A 51 -8.11 0.67 -16.63
N VAL A 52 -7.75 -0.04 -17.68
CA VAL A 52 -6.96 -1.27 -17.60
C VAL A 52 -5.52 -0.93 -17.92
N TYR A 53 -4.62 -1.24 -17.00
CA TYR A 53 -3.18 -1.10 -17.22
C TYR A 53 -2.60 -2.48 -17.50
N ASP A 54 -2.30 -2.72 -18.76
CA ASP A 54 -1.60 -3.94 -19.19
C ASP A 54 -0.12 -3.87 -18.82
N ASN A 55 0.33 -4.82 -18.01
CA ASN A 55 1.69 -4.88 -17.52
C ASN A 55 2.53 -5.96 -18.23
N ASN A 56 2.66 -5.82 -19.53
CA ASN A 56 3.39 -6.74 -20.41
C ASN A 56 2.72 -8.13 -20.54
N SER A 57 1.41 -8.20 -20.72
CA SER A 57 0.72 -9.44 -21.05
C SER A 57 1.21 -10.00 -22.38
N THR A 58 1.20 -11.31 -22.47
CA THR A 58 1.56 -12.07 -23.69
C THR A 58 0.34 -12.75 -24.32
N ASP A 59 -0.80 -12.62 -23.69
CA ASP A 59 -2.11 -13.09 -24.11
C ASP A 59 -2.98 -11.94 -24.69
N ARG A 60 -4.26 -12.15 -24.84
CA ARG A 60 -5.20 -11.17 -25.39
C ARG A 60 -5.82 -10.23 -24.36
N THR A 61 -5.21 -10.09 -23.18
CA THR A 61 -5.74 -9.25 -22.06
C THR A 61 -6.11 -7.84 -22.55
N ALA A 62 -5.21 -7.16 -23.26
CA ALA A 62 -5.43 -5.79 -23.74
C ALA A 62 -6.60 -5.69 -24.75
N GLU A 63 -6.73 -6.68 -25.65
CA GLU A 63 -7.81 -6.73 -26.64
C GLU A 63 -9.16 -6.94 -25.96
N VAL A 64 -9.25 -7.92 -25.05
CA VAL A 64 -10.48 -8.24 -24.31
C VAL A 64 -10.93 -7.04 -23.48
N ALA A 65 -9.99 -6.38 -22.78
CA ALA A 65 -10.28 -5.19 -22.00
C ALA A 65 -10.82 -4.04 -22.86
N ALA A 66 -10.23 -3.81 -24.05
CA ALA A 66 -10.71 -2.78 -24.98
C ALA A 66 -12.11 -3.12 -25.53
N GLN A 67 -12.37 -4.39 -25.86
CA GLN A 67 -13.69 -4.85 -26.33
C GLN A 67 -14.77 -4.70 -25.25
N ALA A 68 -14.44 -4.92 -23.97
CA ALA A 68 -15.32 -4.64 -22.84
C ALA A 68 -15.49 -3.13 -22.57
N GLY A 69 -14.83 -2.27 -23.36
CA GLY A 69 -14.96 -0.81 -23.34
C GLY A 69 -14.17 -0.15 -22.19
N ALA A 70 -13.07 -0.72 -21.77
CA ALA A 70 -12.11 -0.05 -20.89
C ALA A 70 -11.13 0.81 -21.71
N ILE A 71 -10.57 1.83 -21.07
CA ILE A 71 -9.42 2.59 -21.59
C ILE A 71 -8.16 1.80 -21.26
N VAL A 72 -7.56 1.17 -22.27
CA VAL A 72 -6.35 0.35 -22.08
C VAL A 72 -5.10 1.20 -22.19
N ARG A 73 -4.19 1.01 -21.24
CA ARG A 73 -2.85 1.62 -21.20
C ARG A 73 -1.80 0.58 -20.92
N THR A 74 -0.59 0.75 -21.44
CA THR A 74 0.52 -0.17 -21.21
C THR A 74 1.53 0.44 -20.24
N GLU A 75 1.91 -0.33 -19.20
CA GLU A 75 3.07 -0.03 -18.37
C GLU A 75 4.20 -1.04 -18.67
N PRO A 76 5.27 -0.61 -19.35
CA PRO A 76 6.33 -1.53 -19.79
C PRO A 76 7.22 -2.05 -18.64
N ARG A 77 7.21 -1.40 -17.48
CA ARG A 77 7.97 -1.84 -16.31
C ARG A 77 7.16 -2.86 -15.55
N LYS A 78 7.65 -4.11 -15.48
CA LYS A 78 6.97 -5.18 -14.74
C LYS A 78 6.78 -4.84 -13.27
N GLY A 79 5.62 -5.20 -12.75
CA GLY A 79 5.24 -5.10 -11.34
C GLY A 79 4.06 -4.17 -11.09
N LYS A 80 3.13 -4.64 -10.25
CA LYS A 80 1.88 -3.95 -9.90
C LYS A 80 2.12 -2.53 -9.34
N GLY A 81 3.18 -2.35 -8.53
CA GLY A 81 3.55 -1.03 -8.02
C GLY A 81 3.91 -0.01 -9.11
N ASN A 82 4.54 -0.46 -10.22
CA ASN A 82 4.80 0.41 -11.36
C ASN A 82 3.50 0.83 -12.06
N VAL A 83 2.54 -0.09 -12.16
CA VAL A 83 1.19 0.18 -12.71
C VAL A 83 0.46 1.21 -11.85
N VAL A 84 0.39 0.99 -10.54
CA VAL A 84 -0.30 1.93 -9.62
C VAL A 84 0.32 3.31 -9.67
N ARG A 85 1.66 3.40 -9.64
CA ARG A 85 2.36 4.67 -9.76
C ARG A 85 2.02 5.40 -11.06
N ARG A 86 1.97 4.67 -12.17
CA ARG A 86 1.62 5.22 -13.48
C ARG A 86 0.18 5.70 -13.50
N ALA A 87 -0.76 4.86 -13.04
CA ALA A 87 -2.18 5.18 -13.00
C ALA A 87 -2.47 6.42 -12.15
N PHE A 88 -1.87 6.52 -10.96
CA PHE A 88 -2.03 7.68 -10.07
C PHE A 88 -1.41 8.97 -10.64
N GLY A 89 -0.42 8.86 -11.52
CA GLY A 89 0.14 9.99 -12.25
C GLY A 89 -0.67 10.41 -13.48
N ASP A 90 -1.21 9.42 -14.21
CA ASP A 90 -1.90 9.65 -15.49
C ASP A 90 -3.37 10.09 -15.32
N ILE A 91 -4.02 9.63 -14.25
CA ILE A 91 -5.45 9.82 -14.00
C ILE A 91 -5.65 10.98 -13.02
N ASP A 92 -6.63 11.82 -13.32
CA ASP A 92 -7.15 12.82 -12.41
C ASP A 92 -8.65 12.59 -12.22
N ALA A 93 -9.07 12.24 -11.02
CA ALA A 93 -10.44 11.90 -10.65
C ALA A 93 -10.74 12.32 -9.21
N ASP A 94 -12.01 12.40 -8.84
CA ASP A 94 -12.42 12.68 -7.46
C ASP A 94 -12.30 11.42 -6.59
N VAL A 95 -12.69 10.26 -7.17
CA VAL A 95 -12.66 8.95 -6.53
C VAL A 95 -11.89 7.97 -7.42
N TYR A 96 -10.99 7.24 -6.81
CA TYR A 96 -10.22 6.16 -7.44
C TYR A 96 -10.61 4.83 -6.81
N LEU A 97 -10.98 3.88 -7.64
CA LEU A 97 -11.19 2.51 -7.23
C LEU A 97 -10.07 1.65 -7.82
N MET A 98 -9.43 0.82 -7.03
CA MET A 98 -8.45 -0.16 -7.50
C MET A 98 -8.99 -1.56 -7.23
N ILE A 99 -8.92 -2.43 -8.23
CA ILE A 99 -9.34 -3.84 -8.15
C ILE A 99 -8.44 -4.70 -9.05
N ASP A 100 -8.14 -5.93 -8.64
CA ASP A 100 -7.36 -6.87 -9.46
C ASP A 100 -8.16 -7.37 -10.65
N GLY A 101 -7.48 -7.60 -11.79
CA GLY A 101 -8.10 -8.02 -13.05
C GLY A 101 -8.41 -9.51 -13.15
N ASP A 102 -8.19 -10.30 -12.07
CA ASP A 102 -8.29 -11.76 -12.06
C ASP A 102 -9.67 -12.31 -11.64
N ALA A 103 -10.66 -11.43 -11.51
CA ALA A 103 -12.04 -11.74 -11.10
C ALA A 103 -12.17 -12.47 -9.74
N THR A 104 -11.16 -12.37 -8.87
CA THR A 104 -11.24 -12.94 -7.51
C THR A 104 -12.10 -12.10 -6.57
N TYR A 105 -12.18 -10.79 -6.80
CA TYR A 105 -13.05 -9.89 -6.04
C TYR A 105 -14.40 -9.70 -6.72
N GLU A 106 -15.43 -9.55 -5.89
CA GLU A 106 -16.77 -9.25 -6.37
C GLU A 106 -16.87 -7.77 -6.78
N ALA A 107 -16.84 -7.51 -8.11
CA ALA A 107 -16.89 -6.15 -8.65
C ALA A 107 -18.17 -5.39 -8.26
N ALA A 108 -19.27 -6.11 -7.98
CA ALA A 108 -20.53 -5.54 -7.52
C ALA A 108 -20.43 -4.73 -6.22
N ALA A 109 -19.42 -5.01 -5.38
CA ALA A 109 -19.16 -4.24 -4.15
C ALA A 109 -18.66 -2.80 -4.40
N ALA A 110 -18.30 -2.45 -5.65
CA ALA A 110 -17.77 -1.13 -6.02
C ALA A 110 -18.67 0.03 -5.56
N GLY A 111 -19.97 -0.08 -5.81
CA GLY A 111 -20.95 0.94 -5.42
C GLY A 111 -20.95 1.17 -3.91
N LEU A 112 -21.06 0.10 -3.12
CA LEU A 112 -21.03 0.14 -1.65
C LEU A 112 -19.74 0.77 -1.11
N MET A 113 -18.59 0.41 -1.68
CA MET A 113 -17.30 0.95 -1.24
C MET A 113 -17.16 2.44 -1.54
N ILE A 114 -17.67 2.91 -2.69
CA ILE A 114 -17.68 4.34 -3.03
C ILE A 114 -18.67 5.09 -2.12
N GLU A 115 -19.86 4.57 -1.91
CA GLU A 115 -20.83 5.14 -0.97
C GLU A 115 -20.26 5.25 0.44
N THR A 116 -19.53 4.23 0.89
CA THR A 116 -18.86 4.22 2.19
C THR A 116 -17.80 5.32 2.28
N LEU A 117 -16.99 5.52 1.22
CA LEU A 117 -16.03 6.63 1.16
C LEU A 117 -16.73 7.99 1.33
N LEU A 118 -17.87 8.17 0.67
CA LEU A 118 -18.61 9.42 0.64
C LEU A 118 -19.48 9.65 1.89
N SER A 119 -19.83 8.60 2.64
CA SER A 119 -20.73 8.66 3.80
C SER A 119 -20.11 9.26 5.06
N GLY A 120 -18.78 9.33 5.09
CA GLY A 120 -18.03 9.78 6.28
C GLY A 120 -16.79 10.59 5.91
N PRO A 121 -15.94 10.89 6.88
CA PRO A 121 -14.71 11.65 6.65
C PRO A 121 -13.59 10.76 6.04
N TYR A 122 -13.97 9.72 5.32
CA TYR A 122 -13.03 8.72 4.84
C TYR A 122 -12.31 9.14 3.57
N ASP A 123 -11.04 8.75 3.47
CA ASP A 123 -10.20 8.94 2.28
C ASP A 123 -9.65 7.63 1.74
N HIS A 124 -9.85 6.54 2.48
CA HIS A 124 -9.46 5.21 2.11
C HIS A 124 -10.50 4.19 2.60
N VAL A 125 -11.00 3.39 1.68
CA VAL A 125 -11.85 2.23 1.97
C VAL A 125 -11.12 0.98 1.54
N LEU A 126 -10.96 0.04 2.46
CA LEU A 126 -10.29 -1.24 2.24
C LEU A 126 -11.35 -2.34 2.14
N GLY A 127 -11.42 -3.03 0.99
CA GLY A 127 -12.21 -4.23 0.84
C GLY A 127 -11.51 -5.41 1.53
N VAL A 128 -12.09 -5.89 2.63
CA VAL A 128 -11.57 -7.05 3.37
C VAL A 128 -12.17 -8.32 2.78
N ARG A 129 -11.30 -9.25 2.41
CA ARG A 129 -11.72 -10.53 1.83
C ARG A 129 -12.47 -11.36 2.85
N THR A 130 -13.71 -11.68 2.53
CA THR A 130 -14.50 -12.67 3.25
C THR A 130 -14.40 -13.99 2.49
N ASP A 131 -13.64 -14.94 3.03
CA ASP A 131 -13.49 -16.26 2.42
C ASP A 131 -14.82 -16.98 2.39
N ASP A 132 -15.13 -17.62 1.26
CA ASP A 132 -16.19 -18.61 1.19
C ASP A 132 -15.79 -19.82 2.09
N PRO A 133 -16.62 -20.23 3.08
CA PRO A 133 -16.26 -21.29 4.02
C PRO A 133 -15.87 -22.62 3.36
N GLU A 134 -16.35 -22.89 2.15
CA GLU A 134 -16.05 -24.11 1.40
C GLU A 134 -14.67 -24.12 0.72
N ALA A 135 -14.08 -22.95 0.44
CA ALA A 135 -12.76 -22.80 -0.20
C ALA A 135 -11.58 -22.86 0.80
N SER A 136 -11.84 -22.90 2.11
CA SER A 136 -10.85 -22.63 3.16
C SER A 136 -9.82 -23.73 3.43
N ALA A 137 -10.05 -24.97 3.00
CA ALA A 137 -9.21 -26.12 3.38
C ALA A 137 -7.79 -26.08 2.73
N TYR A 138 -7.63 -25.48 1.54
CA TYR A 138 -6.34 -25.41 0.84
C TYR A 138 -5.45 -24.23 1.26
N ARG A 139 -5.99 -23.26 2.02
CA ARG A 139 -5.35 -21.96 2.37
C ARG A 139 -4.85 -21.84 3.81
N ALA A 140 -4.89 -22.91 4.63
CA ALA A 140 -4.56 -22.83 6.07
C ALA A 140 -3.17 -22.25 6.37
N GLY A 141 -2.14 -22.55 5.56
CA GLY A 141 -0.78 -22.03 5.71
C GLY A 141 -0.67 -20.54 5.35
N HIS A 142 -1.38 -20.10 4.31
CA HIS A 142 -1.40 -18.70 3.89
C HIS A 142 -2.18 -17.82 4.87
N ALA A 143 -3.29 -18.32 5.43
CA ALA A 143 -4.08 -17.61 6.43
C ALA A 143 -3.30 -17.36 7.72
N LEU A 144 -2.48 -18.32 8.17
CA LEU A 144 -1.62 -18.14 9.35
C LEU A 144 -0.53 -17.09 9.11
N GLY A 145 0.13 -17.13 7.94
CA GLY A 145 1.14 -16.15 7.54
C GLY A 145 0.57 -14.73 7.46
N ASN A 146 -0.60 -14.57 6.85
CA ASN A 146 -1.29 -13.28 6.75
C ASN A 146 -1.72 -12.74 8.13
N ARG A 147 -2.27 -13.60 9.02
CA ARG A 147 -2.60 -13.20 10.40
C ARG A 147 -1.38 -12.79 11.21
N MET A 148 -0.28 -13.52 11.12
CA MET A 148 0.98 -13.13 11.78
C MET A 148 1.51 -11.81 11.25
N PHE A 149 1.47 -11.61 9.93
CA PHE A 149 1.90 -10.39 9.28
C PHE A 149 1.02 -9.21 9.70
N ASN A 150 -0.30 -9.32 9.60
CA ASN A 150 -1.25 -8.28 10.02
C ASN A 150 -1.11 -7.94 11.52
N LYS A 151 -0.93 -8.95 12.40
CA LYS A 151 -0.71 -8.73 13.84
C LYS A 151 0.62 -8.02 14.12
N LEU A 152 1.69 -8.37 13.40
CA LEU A 152 2.99 -7.71 13.52
C LEU A 152 2.89 -6.25 13.10
N ILE A 153 2.29 -5.99 11.94
CA ILE A 153 2.10 -4.65 11.41
C ILE A 153 1.18 -3.82 12.32
N GLY A 154 0.06 -4.39 12.76
CA GLY A 154 -0.83 -3.72 13.71
C GLY A 154 -0.10 -3.30 15.01
N ARG A 155 0.82 -4.14 15.52
CA ARG A 155 1.67 -3.77 16.67
C ARG A 155 2.71 -2.70 16.33
N LEU A 156 3.27 -2.73 15.12
CA LEU A 156 4.28 -1.76 14.70
C LEU A 156 3.68 -0.37 14.48
N PHE A 157 2.46 -0.31 13.93
CA PHE A 157 1.82 0.95 13.57
C PHE A 157 0.73 1.40 14.54
N GLY A 158 0.33 0.52 15.48
CA GLY A 158 -0.66 0.87 16.53
C GLY A 158 -2.11 0.87 16.05
N GLU A 159 -2.39 0.45 14.82
CA GLU A 159 -3.72 0.37 14.22
C GLU A 159 -4.04 -1.05 13.75
N PRO A 160 -5.21 -1.61 14.08
CA PRO A 160 -5.59 -2.91 13.56
C PRO A 160 -5.92 -2.80 12.07
N VAL A 161 -5.21 -3.55 11.25
CA VAL A 161 -5.52 -3.76 9.83
C VAL A 161 -5.83 -5.23 9.64
N THR A 162 -7.01 -5.54 9.10
CA THR A 162 -7.49 -6.92 8.99
C THR A 162 -6.96 -7.62 7.75
N ASP A 163 -6.85 -6.90 6.61
CA ASP A 163 -6.37 -7.45 5.34
C ASP A 163 -5.46 -6.48 4.59
N MET A 164 -4.19 -6.43 5.01
CA MET A 164 -3.20 -5.51 4.43
C MET A 164 -2.90 -5.78 2.94
N LEU A 165 -3.06 -7.02 2.50
CA LEU A 165 -2.72 -7.47 1.15
C LEU A 165 -3.90 -7.43 0.17
N SER A 166 -5.06 -6.90 0.60
CA SER A 166 -6.19 -6.76 -0.30
C SER A 166 -5.89 -5.78 -1.43
N GLY A 167 -6.17 -6.21 -2.67
CA GLY A 167 -6.08 -5.39 -3.88
C GLY A 167 -7.33 -4.58 -4.19
N TYR A 168 -8.42 -4.74 -3.43
CA TYR A 168 -9.67 -4.02 -3.64
C TYR A 168 -9.78 -2.82 -2.71
N ARG A 169 -9.64 -1.62 -3.26
CA ARG A 169 -9.55 -0.38 -2.47
C ARG A 169 -10.21 0.79 -3.17
N VAL A 170 -10.75 1.71 -2.38
CA VAL A 170 -11.25 3.00 -2.88
C VAL A 170 -10.52 4.13 -2.17
N PHE A 171 -10.15 5.16 -2.92
CA PHE A 171 -9.36 6.29 -2.44
C PHE A 171 -9.97 7.62 -2.86
N SER A 172 -9.82 8.62 -2.03
CA SER A 172 -10.06 10.01 -2.42
C SER A 172 -8.89 10.56 -3.26
N ARG A 173 -9.15 11.66 -3.98
CA ARG A 173 -8.13 12.41 -4.72
C ARG A 173 -6.95 12.82 -3.85
N ARG A 174 -7.21 13.35 -2.65
CA ARG A 174 -6.14 13.80 -1.75
C ARG A 174 -5.27 12.66 -1.23
N PHE A 175 -5.84 11.46 -1.03
CA PHE A 175 -5.07 10.26 -0.73
C PHE A 175 -4.10 9.95 -1.88
N VAL A 176 -4.62 9.81 -3.10
CA VAL A 176 -3.83 9.44 -4.28
C VAL A 176 -2.71 10.44 -4.57
N LYS A 177 -3.02 11.74 -4.49
CA LYS A 177 -2.03 12.79 -4.80
C LYS A 177 -0.99 13.00 -3.69
N SER A 178 -1.22 12.47 -2.47
CA SER A 178 -0.23 12.46 -1.39
C SER A 178 0.63 11.19 -1.36
N PHE A 179 0.23 10.14 -2.09
CA PHE A 179 0.89 8.84 -2.07
C PHE A 179 2.10 8.79 -3.02
N PRO A 180 3.32 8.53 -2.51
CA PRO A 180 4.53 8.61 -3.32
C PRO A 180 4.76 7.42 -4.27
N ALA A 181 4.09 6.27 -4.06
CA ALA A 181 4.15 5.05 -4.86
C ALA A 181 5.60 4.61 -5.17
N LEU A 182 6.38 4.27 -4.16
CA LEU A 182 7.79 3.92 -4.28
C LEU A 182 8.03 2.45 -4.62
N SER A 183 7.14 1.55 -4.18
CA SER A 183 7.22 0.11 -4.42
C SER A 183 7.07 -0.23 -5.90
N ARG A 184 7.73 -1.32 -6.30
CA ARG A 184 7.72 -1.76 -7.71
C ARG A 184 6.78 -2.92 -7.97
N GLU A 185 6.56 -3.78 -6.97
CA GLU A 185 5.81 -5.03 -7.09
C GLU A 185 4.60 -5.07 -6.15
N PHE A 186 4.27 -6.23 -5.60
CA PHE A 186 3.12 -6.47 -4.73
C PHE A 186 3.25 -5.82 -3.33
N GLU A 187 4.40 -5.28 -2.98
CA GLU A 187 4.53 -4.49 -1.74
C GLU A 187 3.69 -3.21 -1.78
N ILE A 188 3.11 -2.87 -2.93
CA ILE A 188 2.32 -1.64 -3.10
C ILE A 188 1.07 -1.63 -2.21
N GLU A 189 0.40 -2.77 -1.99
CA GLU A 189 -0.75 -2.87 -1.09
C GLU A 189 -0.35 -2.54 0.36
N THR A 190 0.81 -3.05 0.77
CA THR A 190 1.40 -2.75 2.08
C THR A 190 1.76 -1.27 2.19
N GLU A 191 2.37 -0.69 1.15
CA GLU A 191 2.76 0.73 1.13
C GLU A 191 1.53 1.65 1.21
N LEU A 192 0.44 1.33 0.50
CA LEU A 192 -0.83 2.05 0.58
C LEU A 192 -1.39 2.06 2.01
N THR A 193 -1.39 0.91 2.69
CA THR A 193 -1.86 0.81 4.07
C THR A 193 -0.95 1.56 5.03
N VAL A 194 0.37 1.40 4.90
CA VAL A 194 1.36 2.11 5.74
C VAL A 194 1.24 3.62 5.56
N HIS A 195 1.00 4.11 4.33
CA HIS A 195 0.76 5.52 4.07
C HIS A 195 -0.48 6.04 4.81
N ALA A 196 -1.61 5.30 4.73
CA ALA A 196 -2.83 5.67 5.45
C ALA A 196 -2.59 5.80 6.95
N VAL A 197 -1.92 4.80 7.55
CA VAL A 197 -1.64 4.76 9.00
C VAL A 197 -0.64 5.84 9.43
N ASN A 198 0.45 6.05 8.69
CA ASN A 198 1.47 7.04 9.01
C ASN A 198 0.94 8.47 8.99
N LEU A 199 0.06 8.79 8.04
CA LEU A 199 -0.57 10.11 7.94
C LEU A 199 -1.85 10.22 8.79
N ARG A 200 -2.26 9.14 9.47
CA ARG A 200 -3.54 9.07 10.21
C ARG A 200 -4.71 9.48 9.31
N ILE A 201 -4.72 8.93 8.10
CA ILE A 201 -5.81 9.19 7.15
C ILE A 201 -7.03 8.41 7.62
N PRO A 202 -8.22 9.05 7.67
CA PRO A 202 -9.45 8.34 7.99
C PRO A 202 -9.71 7.21 7.00
N GLN A 203 -9.76 5.99 7.53
CA GLN A 203 -9.99 4.77 6.74
C GLN A 203 -11.07 3.88 7.36
N VAL A 204 -11.69 3.06 6.54
CA VAL A 204 -12.72 2.09 6.94
C VAL A 204 -12.56 0.80 6.15
N GLU A 205 -12.90 -0.31 6.78
CA GLU A 205 -12.89 -1.64 6.19
C GLU A 205 -14.32 -2.07 5.82
N VAL A 206 -14.49 -2.62 4.62
CA VAL A 206 -15.77 -3.14 4.10
C VAL A 206 -15.57 -4.61 3.73
N PRO A 207 -16.37 -5.53 4.24
CA PRO A 207 -16.30 -6.93 3.82
C PRO A 207 -16.72 -7.06 2.35
N VAL A 208 -15.88 -7.73 1.54
CA VAL A 208 -16.14 -7.97 0.11
C VAL A 208 -16.01 -9.47 -0.20
N GLY A 209 -16.88 -9.96 -1.08
CA GLY A 209 -16.83 -11.34 -1.55
C GLY A 209 -15.50 -11.63 -2.27
N PHE A 210 -14.91 -12.76 -1.94
CA PHE A 210 -13.67 -13.24 -2.55
C PHE A 210 -13.83 -14.68 -2.99
N LYS A 211 -13.70 -14.92 -4.29
CA LYS A 211 -13.88 -16.24 -4.93
C LYS A 211 -12.57 -16.76 -5.51
N ASP A 212 -12.54 -18.05 -5.81
CA ASP A 212 -11.43 -18.64 -6.52
C ASP A 212 -11.33 -18.11 -7.96
N ARG A 213 -10.11 -18.08 -8.49
CA ARG A 213 -9.87 -17.67 -9.87
C ARG A 213 -10.61 -18.57 -10.85
N PRO A 214 -11.10 -18.01 -11.97
CA PRO A 214 -11.65 -18.82 -13.05
C PRO A 214 -10.66 -19.89 -13.54
N ALA A 215 -11.15 -21.03 -13.99
CA ALA A 215 -10.33 -22.07 -14.57
C ALA A 215 -9.56 -21.54 -15.77
N GLY A 216 -8.23 -21.69 -15.75
CA GLY A 216 -7.32 -21.16 -16.79
C GLY A 216 -6.50 -19.93 -16.37
N SER A 217 -6.77 -19.30 -15.23
CA SER A 217 -5.91 -18.27 -14.63
C SER A 217 -4.98 -18.89 -13.58
N GLU A 218 -3.67 -18.77 -13.75
CA GLU A 218 -2.68 -19.35 -12.82
C GLU A 218 -2.26 -18.37 -11.71
N SER A 219 -2.17 -18.88 -10.47
CA SER A 219 -1.60 -18.11 -9.36
C SER A 219 -0.07 -17.94 -9.56
N LYS A 220 0.40 -16.70 -9.55
CA LYS A 220 1.82 -16.34 -9.74
C LYS A 220 2.65 -16.46 -8.45
N LEU A 221 2.04 -16.89 -7.31
CA LEU A 221 2.69 -17.05 -6.02
C LEU A 221 3.21 -18.48 -5.84
N ARG A 222 4.51 -18.64 -5.45
CA ARG A 222 5.17 -19.93 -5.19
C ARG A 222 5.48 -20.08 -3.69
N THR A 223 4.94 -21.10 -3.05
CA THR A 223 4.83 -21.31 -1.60
C THR A 223 6.15 -21.36 -0.79
N TYR A 224 7.24 -21.87 -1.33
CA TYR A 224 8.49 -22.09 -0.55
C TYR A 224 9.46 -20.88 -0.54
N HIS A 225 9.35 -19.95 -1.48
CA HIS A 225 10.12 -18.71 -1.48
C HIS A 225 9.48 -17.61 -0.62
N ASP A 226 8.24 -17.81 -0.18
CA ASP A 226 7.44 -16.77 0.48
C ASP A 226 7.89 -16.49 1.91
N GLY A 227 8.38 -17.49 2.66
CA GLY A 227 8.85 -17.27 4.03
C GLY A 227 10.05 -16.31 4.10
N PHE A 228 11.04 -16.48 3.22
CA PHE A 228 12.20 -15.58 3.15
C PHE A 228 11.82 -14.21 2.59
N ARG A 229 10.88 -14.16 1.62
CA ARG A 229 10.34 -12.91 1.08
C ARG A 229 9.59 -12.12 2.15
N ILE A 230 8.76 -12.78 2.96
CA ILE A 230 8.06 -12.17 4.10
C ILE A 230 9.05 -11.64 5.14
N LEU A 231 10.07 -12.42 5.52
CA LEU A 231 11.10 -11.96 6.46
C LEU A 231 11.86 -10.75 5.91
N ARG A 232 12.21 -10.77 4.64
CA ARG A 232 12.86 -9.64 3.97
C ARG A 232 11.94 -8.41 3.94
N LEU A 233 10.65 -8.59 3.66
CA LEU A 233 9.66 -7.52 3.67
C LEU A 233 9.52 -6.91 5.06
N ILE A 234 9.41 -7.75 6.11
CA ILE A 234 9.35 -7.29 7.51
C ILE A 234 10.61 -6.51 7.88
N THR A 235 11.79 -7.03 7.54
CA THR A 235 13.07 -6.35 7.84
C THR A 235 13.16 -5.02 7.11
N SER A 236 12.75 -5.00 5.84
CA SER A 236 12.69 -3.79 5.02
C SER A 236 11.73 -2.76 5.62
N LEU A 237 10.51 -3.17 5.99
CA LEU A 237 9.53 -2.30 6.64
C LEU A 237 10.06 -1.74 7.97
N LEU A 238 10.67 -2.57 8.82
CA LEU A 238 11.29 -2.10 10.07
C LEU A 238 12.38 -1.06 9.81
N GLN A 239 13.22 -1.32 8.82
CA GLN A 239 14.33 -0.43 8.45
C GLN A 239 13.86 0.92 7.92
N TYR A 240 12.77 0.93 7.10
CA TYR A 240 12.26 2.15 6.46
C TYR A 240 11.25 2.90 7.31
N GLU A 241 10.38 2.20 8.04
CA GLU A 241 9.28 2.79 8.80
C GLU A 241 9.58 2.99 10.29
N ARG A 242 10.55 2.25 10.84
CA ARG A 242 11.01 2.37 12.24
C ARG A 242 12.54 2.36 12.33
N PRO A 243 13.24 3.25 11.57
CA PRO A 243 14.69 3.20 11.47
C PRO A 243 15.38 3.34 12.82
N LEU A 244 14.89 4.21 13.70
CA LEU A 244 15.48 4.39 15.03
C LEU A 244 15.41 3.10 15.85
N ALA A 245 14.26 2.41 15.88
CA ALA A 245 14.12 1.15 16.61
C ALA A 245 15.02 0.05 16.04
N PHE A 246 15.05 -0.09 14.71
CA PHE A 246 15.88 -1.08 14.01
C PHE A 246 17.37 -0.87 14.30
N PHE A 247 17.89 0.32 14.03
CA PHE A 247 19.30 0.61 14.21
C PHE A 247 19.72 0.69 15.69
N SER A 248 18.81 1.05 16.62
CA SER A 248 19.06 0.95 18.06
C SER A 248 19.19 -0.49 18.52
N ALA A 249 18.37 -1.42 17.99
CA ALA A 249 18.51 -2.84 18.31
C ALA A 249 19.82 -3.41 17.78
N VAL A 250 20.23 -3.05 16.55
CA VAL A 250 21.53 -3.42 15.98
C VAL A 250 22.69 -2.85 16.83
N GLY A 251 22.60 -1.57 17.18
CA GLY A 251 23.59 -0.91 18.04
C GLY A 251 23.68 -1.55 19.43
N ALA A 252 22.54 -1.86 20.06
CA ALA A 252 22.50 -2.53 21.35
C ALA A 252 23.14 -3.92 21.29
N PHE A 253 22.94 -4.68 20.22
CA PHE A 253 23.60 -5.97 20.01
C PHE A 253 25.13 -5.81 19.98
N PHE A 254 25.66 -4.91 19.15
CA PHE A 254 27.11 -4.68 19.07
C PHE A 254 27.67 -4.10 20.34
N ALA A 255 26.96 -3.23 21.05
CA ALA A 255 27.33 -2.72 22.37
C ALA A 255 27.44 -3.85 23.40
N ALA A 256 26.45 -4.74 23.45
CA ALA A 256 26.48 -5.89 24.37
C ALA A 256 27.66 -6.81 24.10
N VAL A 257 27.96 -7.12 22.84
CA VAL A 257 29.15 -7.93 22.49
C VAL A 257 30.43 -7.20 22.84
N SER A 258 30.54 -5.89 22.57
CA SER A 258 31.69 -5.08 22.95
C SER A 258 31.95 -5.10 24.46
N VAL A 259 30.89 -4.90 25.26
CA VAL A 259 30.98 -4.93 26.74
C VAL A 259 31.38 -6.31 27.23
N ALA A 260 30.77 -7.37 26.67
CA ALA A 260 31.11 -8.75 27.04
C ALA A 260 32.59 -9.10 26.78
N LEU A 261 33.18 -8.55 25.71
CA LEU A 261 34.62 -8.70 25.42
C LEU A 261 35.49 -7.74 26.25
N GLY A 262 34.99 -6.56 26.57
CA GLY A 262 35.71 -5.52 27.27
C GLY A 262 35.84 -5.73 28.80
N ILE A 263 34.77 -6.25 29.44
CA ILE A 263 34.78 -6.49 30.88
C ILE A 263 35.97 -7.38 31.36
N PRO A 264 36.25 -8.55 30.74
CA PRO A 264 37.38 -9.37 31.14
C PRO A 264 38.74 -8.67 30.95
N LEU A 265 38.85 -7.83 29.91
CA LEU A 265 40.07 -7.05 29.66
C LEU A 265 40.29 -5.97 30.74
N LEU A 266 39.21 -5.27 31.09
CA LEU A 266 39.25 -4.27 32.17
C LEU A 266 39.61 -4.90 33.51
N VAL A 267 39.02 -6.04 33.84
CA VAL A 267 39.33 -6.79 35.05
C VAL A 267 40.82 -7.21 35.09
N THR A 268 41.33 -7.75 33.97
CA THR A 268 42.76 -8.13 33.87
C THR A 268 43.66 -6.91 34.06
N TYR A 269 43.36 -5.81 33.38
CA TYR A 269 44.12 -4.57 33.49
C TYR A 269 44.17 -4.03 34.92
N LEU A 270 43.04 -4.04 35.63
CA LEU A 270 42.97 -3.57 37.02
C LEU A 270 43.80 -4.43 38.00
N HIS A 271 44.02 -5.71 37.67
CA HIS A 271 44.83 -6.61 38.51
C HIS A 271 46.33 -6.65 38.15
N THR A 272 46.64 -6.49 36.85
CA THR A 272 48.02 -6.71 36.35
C THR A 272 48.67 -5.46 35.79
N ASN A 273 47.92 -4.37 35.57
CA ASN A 273 48.29 -3.18 34.78
C ASN A 273 48.77 -3.50 33.35
N GLU A 274 48.42 -4.67 32.82
CA GLU A 274 48.79 -5.12 31.49
C GLU A 274 47.56 -5.42 30.64
N VAL A 275 47.68 -5.29 29.29
CA VAL A 275 46.64 -5.67 28.31
C VAL A 275 47.15 -6.82 27.45
N PRO A 276 47.16 -8.07 27.98
CA PRO A 276 47.76 -9.22 27.29
C PRO A 276 47.00 -9.64 26.01
N ARG A 277 45.74 -9.18 25.82
CA ARG A 277 44.90 -9.51 24.67
C ARG A 277 44.58 -8.29 23.82
N LEU A 278 45.61 -7.60 23.32
CA LEU A 278 45.48 -6.39 22.50
C LEU A 278 44.54 -6.57 21.31
N PRO A 279 44.56 -7.66 20.53
CA PRO A 279 43.58 -7.85 19.40
C PRO A 279 42.12 -7.85 19.88
N THR A 280 41.84 -8.41 21.06
CA THR A 280 40.49 -8.39 21.66
C THR A 280 40.05 -6.98 22.06
N ALA A 281 40.99 -6.19 22.60
CA ALA A 281 40.74 -4.80 22.96
C ALA A 281 40.39 -3.96 21.74
N VAL A 282 41.16 -4.11 20.65
CA VAL A 282 40.89 -3.45 19.37
C VAL A 282 39.51 -3.87 18.79
N LEU A 283 39.19 -5.17 18.83
CA LEU A 283 37.89 -5.67 18.39
C LEU A 283 36.74 -5.08 19.22
N ALA A 284 36.87 -5.08 20.56
CA ALA A 284 35.84 -4.52 21.43
C ALA A 284 35.60 -3.02 21.14
N THR A 285 36.68 -2.25 20.96
CA THR A 285 36.60 -0.84 20.60
C THR A 285 35.93 -0.65 19.21
N GLY A 286 36.29 -1.47 18.22
CA GLY A 286 35.65 -1.46 16.91
C GLY A 286 34.14 -1.72 16.96
N LEU A 287 33.74 -2.70 17.78
CA LEU A 287 32.30 -3.01 17.99
C LEU A 287 31.57 -1.88 18.73
N ALA A 288 32.19 -1.21 19.67
CA ALA A 288 31.62 -0.03 20.34
C ALA A 288 31.40 1.11 19.35
N LEU A 289 32.36 1.35 18.46
CA LEU A 289 32.21 2.36 17.42
C LEU A 289 31.04 2.00 16.44
N ILE A 290 30.93 0.74 16.03
CA ILE A 290 29.81 0.27 15.19
C ILE A 290 28.48 0.48 15.92
N ALA A 291 28.41 0.22 17.21
CA ALA A 291 27.21 0.44 18.02
C ALA A 291 26.78 1.92 18.03
N ILE A 292 27.73 2.83 18.27
CA ILE A 292 27.47 4.28 18.25
C ILE A 292 27.05 4.74 16.84
N LEU A 293 27.78 4.33 15.81
CA LEU A 293 27.46 4.68 14.42
C LEU A 293 26.06 4.17 14.02
N SER A 294 25.67 2.96 14.45
CA SER A 294 24.33 2.43 14.20
C SER A 294 23.25 3.34 14.80
N LEU A 295 23.43 3.79 16.04
CA LEU A 295 22.50 4.71 16.69
C LEU A 295 22.40 6.05 15.93
N VAL A 296 23.54 6.61 15.53
CA VAL A 296 23.60 7.87 14.75
C VAL A 296 22.86 7.71 13.43
N VAL A 297 23.08 6.60 12.69
CA VAL A 297 22.36 6.28 11.45
C VAL A 297 20.87 6.20 11.73
N GLY A 298 20.44 5.53 12.79
CA GLY A 298 19.03 5.43 13.18
C GLY A 298 18.40 6.80 13.45
N LEU A 299 19.10 7.70 14.12
CA LEU A 299 18.64 9.07 14.38
C LEU A 299 18.48 9.88 13.09
N ILE A 300 19.49 9.83 12.19
CA ILE A 300 19.45 10.55 10.91
C ILE A 300 18.29 10.03 10.06
N LEU A 301 18.15 8.71 9.88
CA LEU A 301 17.10 8.13 9.07
C LEU A 301 15.71 8.41 9.65
N ASN A 302 15.57 8.46 10.98
CA ASN A 302 14.31 8.86 11.63
C ASN A 302 13.96 10.33 11.34
N GLY A 303 14.94 11.22 11.25
CA GLY A 303 14.75 12.60 10.80
C GLY A 303 14.27 12.67 9.36
N VAL A 304 14.90 11.91 8.45
CA VAL A 304 14.50 11.82 7.03
C VAL A 304 13.08 11.26 6.89
N LEU A 305 12.72 10.24 7.69
CA LEU A 305 11.35 9.68 7.67
C LEU A 305 10.32 10.74 8.07
N ARG A 306 10.57 11.51 9.13
CA ARG A 306 9.68 12.60 9.54
C ARG A 306 9.47 13.64 8.42
N GLN A 307 10.55 14.06 7.77
CA GLN A 307 10.45 14.99 6.63
C GLN A 307 9.61 14.43 5.48
N ARG A 308 9.73 13.12 5.17
CA ARG A 308 8.88 12.47 4.16
C ARG A 308 7.41 12.48 4.56
N GLN A 309 7.10 12.16 5.83
CA GLN A 309 5.73 12.18 6.34
C GLN A 309 5.14 13.60 6.34
N GLU A 310 5.92 14.61 6.70
CA GLU A 310 5.52 16.02 6.64
C GLU A 310 5.23 16.45 5.19
N ALA A 311 6.11 16.11 4.24
CA ALA A 311 5.90 16.41 2.82
C ALA A 311 4.64 15.74 2.27
N ALA A 312 4.42 14.46 2.58
CA ALA A 312 3.21 13.74 2.18
C ALA A 312 1.95 14.36 2.84
N ARG A 313 2.03 14.79 4.11
CA ARG A 313 0.92 15.47 4.79
C ARG A 313 0.60 16.81 4.15
N LEU A 314 1.60 17.60 3.77
CA LEU A 314 1.40 18.86 3.05
C LEU A 314 0.74 18.61 1.69
N ALA A 315 1.19 17.60 0.95
CA ALA A 315 0.57 17.22 -0.32
C ALA A 315 -0.90 16.82 -0.13
N TYR A 316 -1.21 16.03 0.92
CA TYR A 316 -2.58 15.65 1.26
C TYR A 316 -3.46 16.89 1.56
N LEU A 317 -2.95 17.87 2.27
CA LEU A 317 -3.68 19.09 2.63
C LEU A 317 -3.88 20.05 1.45
N THR A 318 -3.21 19.83 0.33
CA THR A 318 -3.35 20.68 -0.88
C THR A 318 -4.70 20.45 -1.58
N TYR A 319 -5.31 19.27 -1.41
CA TYR A 319 -6.56 18.91 -2.06
C TYR A 319 -7.72 18.88 -1.07
N PRO A 320 -8.91 19.36 -1.47
CA PRO A 320 -10.11 19.30 -0.63
C PRO A 320 -10.57 17.84 -0.44
N PRO A 321 -11.37 17.55 0.60
CA PRO A 321 -12.04 16.27 0.75
C PRO A 321 -13.02 16.04 -0.40
N VAL A 322 -13.28 14.79 -0.75
CA VAL A 322 -14.38 14.43 -1.63
C VAL A 322 -15.68 14.53 -0.84
N LEU A 323 -16.61 15.31 -1.33
CA LEU A 323 -17.92 15.49 -0.69
C LEU A 323 -19.01 14.76 -1.50
N PRO A 324 -20.04 14.24 -0.83
CA PRO A 324 -21.24 13.75 -1.53
C PRO A 324 -21.85 14.85 -2.39
N PRO A 325 -22.45 14.51 -3.55
CA PRO A 325 -23.03 15.51 -4.46
C PRO A 325 -24.02 16.50 -3.81
N ALA A 326 -24.81 16.00 -2.86
CA ALA A 326 -25.75 16.83 -2.10
C ALA A 326 -25.05 17.87 -1.20
N GLN A 327 -23.94 17.54 -0.58
CA GLN A 327 -23.15 18.45 0.26
C GLN A 327 -22.39 19.47 -0.58
N THR A 328 -21.85 19.05 -1.72
CA THR A 328 -21.18 19.94 -2.68
C THR A 328 -22.13 21.03 -3.15
N ALA A 329 -23.38 20.68 -3.47
CA ALA A 329 -24.39 21.66 -3.87
C ALA A 329 -24.75 22.66 -2.75
N LEU A 330 -24.80 22.20 -1.49
CA LEU A 330 -25.04 23.06 -0.32
C LEU A 330 -23.89 24.02 -0.05
N GLU A 331 -22.64 23.54 -0.14
CA GLU A 331 -21.46 24.39 0.05
C GLU A 331 -21.34 25.46 -1.04
N LEU A 332 -21.56 25.10 -2.30
CA LEU A 332 -21.58 26.06 -3.41
C LEU A 332 -22.68 27.13 -3.22
N ALA A 333 -23.87 26.71 -2.81
CA ALA A 333 -24.96 27.66 -2.50
C ALA A 333 -24.66 28.56 -1.29
N ALA A 334 -23.90 28.08 -0.31
CA ALA A 334 -23.45 28.89 0.83
C ALA A 334 -22.38 29.91 0.42
N LEU A 335 -21.44 29.54 -0.43
CA LEU A 335 -20.41 30.44 -0.96
C LEU A 335 -21.00 31.55 -1.82
N ASP A 336 -21.99 31.26 -2.66
CA ASP A 336 -22.73 32.26 -3.45
C ASP A 336 -23.48 33.30 -2.57
N ARG A 337 -23.94 32.89 -1.38
CA ARG A 337 -24.58 33.82 -0.42
C ARG A 337 -23.60 34.75 0.31
N VAL A 338 -22.34 34.31 0.48
CA VAL A 338 -21.29 35.09 1.13
C VAL A 338 -20.69 36.14 0.16
N GLN A 339 -20.78 35.90 -1.14
CA GLN A 339 -20.26 36.79 -2.19
C GLN A 339 -21.27 37.83 -2.66
N ARG A 340 -22.52 37.70 -2.24
CA ARG A 340 -23.59 38.74 -2.44
C ARG A 340 -23.77 39.59 -1.20
#